data_fb3d2bdf1ffc84c880e74a68ec2f82d5
#
_entry.id   fb3d2bdf1ffc84c880e74a68ec2f82d5
#
_cell.length_a   1.000
_cell.length_b   1.000
_cell.length_c   1.000
_cell.angle_alpha   90.00
_cell.angle_beta   90.00
_cell.angle_gamma   90.00
#
_symmetry.space_group_name_H-M   'P 1'
#
loop_
_entity.id
_entity.type
_entity.pdbx_description
1 polymer ?
#
loop_
_entity_poly.entity_id
_entity_poly.type
_entity_poly.pdbx_seq_one_letter_code
_entity_poly.pdbx_strand_id
1 'polypeptide(L)'
;MRLWHYKLIPVLPKQMLVSQWREVVAIKRQWEKGTLIHRLVSYVKNYDKQYFINYMGRVTGEMIKRSVKYNVNYVYEILIFCLEDKDSEPISILNDNYTEHNDRYLKQCLYNLQEKFDRGIITQEEWSKIVDKFGGYL
;
A
#
# COMPACT_ATOMS: atom_id res chain seq x y z
N MET A 1 1.43 -11.16 -3.27
CA MET A 1 0.68 -10.11 -2.54
C MET A 1 1.62 -9.42 -1.57
N ARG A 2 1.68 -8.12 -1.59
CA ARG A 2 2.43 -7.32 -0.61
C ARG A 2 1.83 -5.92 -0.52
N LEU A 3 2.07 -5.25 0.60
CA LEU A 3 1.88 -3.81 0.68
C LEU A 3 3.25 -3.16 0.48
N TRP A 4 3.40 -2.40 -0.59
CA TRP A 4 4.63 -1.64 -0.82
C TRP A 4 4.87 -0.69 0.35
N HIS A 5 6.13 -0.48 0.70
CA HIS A 5 6.48 0.49 1.74
C HIS A 5 5.77 1.82 1.43
N TYR A 6 5.13 2.42 2.43
CA TYR A 6 4.27 3.59 2.22
C TYR A 6 4.99 4.77 1.54
N LYS A 7 6.30 4.91 1.76
CA LYS A 7 7.09 5.98 1.14
C LYS A 7 7.23 5.82 -0.37
N LEU A 8 7.04 4.61 -0.89
CA LEU A 8 7.18 4.33 -2.32
C LEU A 8 5.92 4.62 -3.12
N ILE A 9 4.77 4.75 -2.47
CA ILE A 9 3.50 4.95 -3.17
C ILE A 9 3.56 6.12 -4.16
N PRO A 10 4.14 7.29 -3.81
CA PRO A 10 4.21 8.41 -4.76
C PRO A 10 5.05 8.16 -6.01
N VAL A 11 5.94 7.18 -6.00
CA VAL A 11 6.83 6.88 -7.13
C VAL A 11 6.58 5.52 -7.77
N LEU A 12 5.58 4.77 -7.30
CA LEU A 12 5.24 3.49 -7.93
C LEU A 12 4.81 3.70 -9.38
N PRO A 13 5.29 2.85 -10.31
CA PRO A 13 4.73 2.81 -11.66
C PRO A 13 3.22 2.64 -11.62
N LYS A 14 2.51 3.25 -12.57
CA LYS A 14 1.04 3.27 -12.60
C LYS A 14 0.43 1.88 -12.45
N GLN A 15 0.94 0.91 -13.19
CA GLN A 15 0.41 -0.46 -13.15
C GLN A 15 0.56 -1.11 -11.77
N MET A 16 1.63 -0.77 -11.06
CA MET A 16 1.86 -1.29 -9.70
C MET A 16 0.97 -0.58 -8.68
N LEU A 17 0.71 0.70 -8.88
CA LEU A 17 -0.24 1.45 -8.05
C LEU A 17 -1.65 0.87 -8.20
N VAL A 18 -2.09 0.60 -9.41
CA VAL A 18 -3.40 -0.02 -9.68
C VAL A 18 -3.47 -1.43 -9.07
N SER A 19 -2.41 -2.21 -9.21
CA SER A 19 -2.33 -3.55 -8.61
C SER A 19 -2.36 -3.47 -7.08
N GLN A 20 -1.71 -2.48 -6.50
CA GLN A 20 -1.74 -2.27 -5.05
C GLN A 20 -3.16 -1.97 -4.56
N TRP A 21 -3.91 -1.19 -5.30
CA TRP A 21 -5.31 -0.93 -4.98
C TRP A 21 -6.12 -2.23 -4.97
N ARG A 22 -5.95 -3.07 -5.99
CA ARG A 22 -6.62 -4.36 -6.05
C ARG A 22 -6.24 -5.26 -4.87
N GLU A 23 -4.98 -5.23 -4.47
CA GLU A 23 -4.51 -6.01 -3.32
C GLU A 23 -5.08 -5.49 -2.00
N VAL A 24 -5.21 -4.18 -1.84
CA VAL A 24 -5.85 -3.58 -0.66
C VAL A 24 -7.29 -4.09 -0.54
N VAL A 25 -8.04 -4.10 -1.63
CA VAL A 25 -9.41 -4.63 -1.65
C VAL A 25 -9.43 -6.12 -1.31
N ALA A 26 -8.52 -6.89 -1.88
CA ALA A 26 -8.42 -8.33 -1.64
C ALA A 26 -8.05 -8.64 -0.18
N ILE A 27 -7.13 -7.88 0.39
CA ILE A 27 -6.72 -8.02 1.80
C ILE A 27 -7.93 -7.81 2.71
N LYS A 28 -8.70 -6.74 2.49
CA LYS A 28 -9.91 -6.48 3.27
C LYS A 28 -10.87 -7.66 3.21
N ARG A 29 -11.11 -8.18 2.02
CA ARG A 29 -12.06 -9.29 1.82
C ARG A 29 -11.59 -10.57 2.52
N GLN A 30 -10.31 -10.88 2.42
CA GLN A 30 -9.73 -12.03 3.11
C GLN A 30 -9.75 -11.84 4.62
N TRP A 31 -9.47 -10.65 5.08
CA TRP A 31 -9.51 -10.32 6.51
C TRP A 31 -10.93 -10.52 7.07
N GLU A 32 -11.91 -9.97 6.39
CA GLU A 32 -13.32 -10.12 6.78
C GLU A 32 -13.78 -11.57 6.84
N LYS A 33 -13.30 -12.41 5.90
CA LYS A 33 -13.63 -13.84 5.85
C LYS A 33 -12.80 -14.70 6.81
N GLY A 34 -11.81 -14.13 7.47
CA GLY A 34 -10.91 -14.89 8.33
C GLY A 34 -9.90 -15.75 7.57
N THR A 35 -9.64 -15.43 6.31
CA THR A 35 -8.71 -16.18 5.44
C THR A 35 -7.42 -15.43 5.10
N LEU A 36 -7.16 -14.32 5.77
CA LEU A 36 -5.94 -13.54 5.54
C LEU A 36 -4.76 -14.20 6.25
N ILE A 37 -4.06 -15.08 5.55
CA ILE A 37 -2.93 -15.85 6.07
C ILE A 37 -1.62 -15.61 5.33
N HIS A 38 -1.64 -14.83 4.25
CA HIS A 38 -0.43 -14.56 3.45
C HIS A 38 0.61 -13.81 4.29
N ARG A 39 1.81 -14.40 4.43
CA ARG A 39 2.84 -13.94 5.37
C ARG A 39 3.29 -12.49 5.15
N LEU A 40 3.27 -12.01 3.91
CA LEU A 40 3.75 -10.66 3.57
C LEU A 40 2.74 -9.57 3.92
N VAL A 41 1.51 -9.90 4.23
CA VAL A 41 0.47 -8.91 4.50
C VAL A 41 -0.36 -9.19 5.75
N SER A 42 -0.28 -10.39 6.33
CA SER A 42 -1.10 -10.77 7.48
C SER A 42 -0.82 -9.93 8.74
N TYR A 43 0.31 -9.23 8.79
CA TYR A 43 0.65 -8.37 9.93
C TYR A 43 -0.37 -7.24 10.13
N VAL A 44 -1.12 -6.85 9.09
CA VAL A 44 -2.14 -5.80 9.22
C VAL A 44 -3.18 -6.12 10.29
N LYS A 45 -3.43 -7.41 10.53
CA LYS A 45 -4.38 -7.87 11.56
C LYS A 45 -3.92 -7.59 12.99
N ASN A 46 -2.64 -7.32 13.20
CA ASN A 46 -2.06 -7.06 14.52
C ASN A 46 -2.18 -5.60 14.94
N TYR A 47 -2.76 -4.77 14.08
CA TYR A 47 -2.92 -3.33 14.29
C TYR A 47 -4.39 -2.95 14.34
N ASP A 48 -4.67 -1.80 14.93
CA ASP A 48 -5.96 -1.16 14.78
C ASP A 48 -6.25 -0.99 13.27
N LYS A 49 -7.50 -1.22 12.88
CA LYS A 49 -7.92 -1.09 11.48
C LYS A 49 -7.72 0.31 10.91
N GLN A 50 -7.53 1.31 11.79
CA GLN A 50 -7.16 2.66 11.40
C GLN A 50 -5.88 2.69 10.55
N TYR A 51 -4.90 1.85 10.88
CA TYR A 51 -3.67 1.73 10.08
C TYR A 51 -3.98 1.34 8.64
N PHE A 52 -4.95 0.45 8.48
CA PHE A 52 -5.36 0.01 7.14
C PHE A 52 -6.07 1.12 6.36
N ILE A 53 -6.93 1.90 7.04
CA ILE A 53 -7.56 3.08 6.45
C ILE A 53 -6.49 4.08 6.00
N ASN A 54 -5.47 4.31 6.82
CA ASN A 54 -4.37 5.23 6.47
C ASN A 54 -3.63 4.76 5.22
N TYR A 55 -3.32 3.45 5.14
CA TYR A 55 -2.65 2.89 3.97
C TYR A 55 -3.53 3.01 2.72
N MET A 56 -4.79 2.64 2.82
CA MET A 56 -5.76 2.82 1.74
C MET A 56 -5.81 4.26 1.25
N GLY A 57 -5.85 5.21 2.19
CA GLY A 57 -5.86 6.64 1.87
C GLY A 57 -4.64 7.10 1.11
N ARG A 58 -3.46 6.54 1.42
CA ARG A 58 -2.24 6.83 0.66
C ARG A 58 -2.34 6.35 -0.79
N VAL A 59 -2.85 5.15 -0.99
CA VAL A 59 -3.01 4.56 -2.33
C VAL A 59 -4.04 5.34 -3.14
N THR A 60 -5.24 5.57 -2.58
CA THR A 60 -6.29 6.30 -3.29
C THR A 60 -5.94 7.76 -3.50
N GLY A 61 -5.28 8.39 -2.53
CA GLY A 61 -4.80 9.77 -2.67
C GLY A 61 -3.84 9.94 -3.82
N GLU A 62 -2.91 8.99 -4.00
CA GLU A 62 -1.99 9.01 -5.14
C GLU A 62 -2.73 8.75 -6.46
N MET A 63 -3.70 7.85 -6.46
CA MET A 63 -4.53 7.60 -7.66
C MET A 63 -5.30 8.86 -8.06
N ILE A 64 -5.88 9.57 -7.10
CA ILE A 64 -6.57 10.85 -7.35
C ILE A 64 -5.60 11.86 -7.94
N LYS A 65 -4.42 12.00 -7.33
CA LYS A 65 -3.39 12.93 -7.78
C LYS A 65 -2.97 12.69 -9.23
N ARG A 66 -2.94 11.43 -9.66
CA ARG A 66 -2.57 11.04 -11.03
C ARG A 66 -3.76 10.92 -11.97
N SER A 67 -4.97 11.22 -11.51
CA SER A 67 -6.22 11.04 -12.28
C SER A 67 -6.43 9.58 -12.70
N VAL A 68 -6.02 8.64 -11.87
CA VAL A 68 -6.25 7.21 -12.09
C VAL A 68 -7.59 6.84 -11.47
N LYS A 69 -8.47 6.26 -12.27
CA LYS A 69 -9.82 5.88 -11.84
C LYS A 69 -9.80 4.65 -10.94
N TYR A 70 -10.66 4.64 -9.93
CA TYR A 70 -10.91 3.48 -9.08
C TYR A 70 -12.39 3.46 -8.69
N ASN A 71 -12.87 2.28 -8.29
CA ASN A 71 -14.26 2.13 -7.87
C ASN A 71 -14.42 2.62 -6.42
N VAL A 72 -15.09 3.76 -6.25
CA VAL A 72 -15.31 4.36 -4.94
C VAL A 72 -16.12 3.46 -4.00
N ASN A 73 -16.94 2.57 -4.54
CA ASN A 73 -17.70 1.63 -3.72
C ASN A 73 -16.81 0.70 -2.90
N TYR A 74 -15.63 0.37 -3.41
CA TYR A 74 -14.65 -0.42 -2.65
C TYR A 74 -14.06 0.37 -1.48
N VAL A 75 -13.94 1.68 -1.60
CA VAL A 75 -13.53 2.54 -0.49
C VAL A 75 -14.57 2.46 0.64
N TYR A 76 -15.85 2.59 0.31
CA TYR A 76 -16.93 2.47 1.28
C TYR A 76 -16.97 1.08 1.92
N GLU A 77 -16.78 0.03 1.14
CA GLU A 77 -16.71 -1.34 1.63
C GLU A 77 -15.62 -1.50 2.70
N ILE A 78 -14.44 -0.95 2.44
CA ILE A 78 -13.30 -1.00 3.37
C ILE A 78 -13.58 -0.16 4.61
N LEU A 79 -14.11 1.05 4.44
CA LEU A 79 -14.45 1.93 5.57
C LEU A 79 -15.50 1.30 6.49
N ILE A 80 -16.55 0.71 5.93
CA ILE A 80 -17.58 0.03 6.70
C ILE A 80 -16.96 -1.09 7.54
N PHE A 81 -16.14 -1.94 6.93
CA PHE A 81 -15.45 -3.01 7.64
C PHE A 81 -14.57 -2.47 8.77
N CYS A 82 -13.79 -1.44 8.50
CA CYS A 82 -12.84 -0.90 9.47
C CYS A 82 -13.51 -0.13 10.60
N LEU A 83 -14.67 0.46 10.35
CA LEU A 83 -15.38 1.31 11.32
C LEU A 83 -16.46 0.56 12.10
N GLU A 84 -16.70 -0.72 11.81
CA GLU A 84 -17.64 -1.54 12.54
C GLU A 84 -17.22 -1.80 13.99
N ASP A 85 -15.93 -1.76 14.29
CA ASP A 85 -15.42 -1.90 15.65
C ASP A 85 -15.61 -0.56 16.39
N LYS A 86 -16.76 -0.45 17.05
CA LYS A 86 -17.22 0.78 17.68
C LYS A 86 -16.39 1.27 18.87
N ASP A 87 -15.46 0.45 19.34
CA ASP A 87 -14.55 0.79 20.43
C ASP A 87 -13.25 1.42 19.92
N SER A 88 -13.14 1.60 18.61
CA SER A 88 -12.00 2.28 18.05
C SER A 88 -12.02 3.75 18.43
N GLU A 89 -10.92 4.23 19.01
CA GLU A 89 -10.67 5.64 19.23
C GLU A 89 -10.95 6.44 17.96
N PRO A 90 -11.45 7.68 18.09
CA PRO A 90 -11.62 8.53 16.92
C PRO A 90 -10.29 8.61 16.16
N ILE A 91 -10.41 8.50 14.87
CA ILE A 91 -9.33 8.48 13.90
C ILE A 91 -8.34 9.60 14.21
N SER A 92 -7.24 9.25 14.89
CA SER A 92 -6.10 10.15 14.97
C SER A 92 -5.41 10.10 13.60
N ILE A 93 -5.40 11.22 12.99
CA ILE A 93 -5.04 11.41 11.60
C ILE A 93 -3.56 11.08 11.37
N LEU A 94 -3.27 10.20 10.44
CA LEU A 94 -2.41 10.47 9.30
C LEU A 94 -0.95 10.07 9.35
N ASN A 95 -0.33 9.75 10.48
CA ASN A 95 1.10 9.40 10.49
C ASN A 95 1.39 7.99 10.99
N ASP A 96 0.35 7.24 11.37
CA ASP A 96 0.52 5.91 11.88
C ASP A 96 0.71 4.92 10.73
N ASN A 97 1.95 4.52 10.55
CA ASN A 97 2.34 3.51 9.57
C ASN A 97 2.74 2.24 10.28
N TYR A 98 2.59 1.11 9.60
CA TYR A 98 3.03 -0.17 10.14
C TYR A 98 4.52 -0.14 10.48
N THR A 99 4.90 -0.68 11.64
CA THR A 99 6.31 -0.72 12.03
C THR A 99 7.14 -1.63 11.12
N GLU A 100 6.49 -2.57 10.42
CA GLU A 100 7.10 -3.39 9.38
C GLU A 100 7.58 -2.55 8.20
N HIS A 101 7.00 -1.36 7.99
CA HIS A 101 7.45 -0.42 6.96
C HIS A 101 8.63 0.42 7.46
N ASN A 102 9.71 -0.23 7.76
CA ASN A 102 10.97 0.35 8.23
C ASN A 102 11.99 0.47 7.07
N ASP A 103 13.20 0.97 7.39
CA ASP A 103 14.23 1.16 6.38
C ASP A 103 14.69 -0.14 5.73
N ARG A 104 14.73 -1.23 6.50
CA ARG A 104 15.07 -2.54 5.94
C ARG A 104 14.05 -2.97 4.88
N TYR A 105 12.78 -2.82 5.19
CA TYR A 105 11.70 -3.15 4.25
C TYR A 105 11.72 -2.22 3.03
N LEU A 106 12.02 -0.94 3.24
CA LEU A 106 12.17 0.00 2.13
C LEU A 106 13.22 -0.48 1.14
N LYS A 107 14.40 -0.92 1.64
CA LYS A 107 15.45 -1.49 0.80
C LYS A 107 14.98 -2.75 0.06
N GLN A 108 14.28 -3.63 0.76
CA GLN A 108 13.74 -4.85 0.14
C GLN A 108 12.77 -4.53 -1.00
N CYS A 109 11.90 -3.54 -0.80
CA CYS A 109 10.99 -3.08 -1.84
C CYS A 109 11.75 -2.47 -3.02
N LEU A 110 12.78 -1.66 -2.75
CA LEU A 110 13.59 -1.04 -3.79
C LEU A 110 14.33 -2.08 -4.62
N TYR A 111 14.90 -3.10 -4.00
CA TYR A 111 15.55 -4.20 -4.73
C TYR A 111 14.55 -4.98 -5.58
N ASN A 112 13.33 -5.15 -5.10
CA ASN A 112 12.29 -5.80 -5.89
C ASN A 112 11.92 -4.96 -7.12
N LEU A 113 11.83 -3.64 -6.95
CA LEU A 113 11.59 -2.73 -8.07
C LEU A 113 12.77 -2.72 -9.06
N GLN A 114 14.00 -2.78 -8.56
CA GLN A 114 15.20 -2.85 -9.39
C GLN A 114 15.21 -4.13 -10.23
N GLU A 115 14.86 -5.26 -9.64
CA GLU A 115 14.73 -6.52 -10.36
C GLU A 115 13.69 -6.41 -11.50
N LYS A 116 12.57 -5.77 -11.22
CA LYS A 116 11.54 -5.54 -12.25
C LYS A 116 12.05 -4.63 -13.37
N PHE A 117 12.84 -3.62 -13.04
CA PHE A 117 13.49 -2.78 -14.03
C PHE A 117 14.47 -3.58 -14.89
N ASP A 118 15.31 -4.38 -14.25
CA ASP A 118 16.29 -5.23 -14.95
C ASP A 118 15.62 -6.21 -15.92
N ARG A 119 14.42 -6.64 -15.60
CA ARG A 119 13.61 -7.54 -16.45
C ARG A 119 12.77 -6.81 -17.50
N GLY A 120 12.85 -5.50 -17.58
CA GLY A 120 12.12 -4.69 -18.54
C GLY A 120 10.65 -4.46 -18.22
N ILE A 121 10.20 -4.75 -16.99
CA ILE A 121 8.82 -4.54 -16.56
C ILE A 121 8.56 -3.07 -16.22
N ILE A 122 9.57 -2.38 -15.70
CA ILE A 122 9.54 -0.94 -15.38
C ILE A 122 10.31 -0.19 -16.45
N THR A 123 9.76 0.91 -16.94
CA THR A 123 10.45 1.75 -17.93
C THR A 123 11.61 2.52 -17.31
N GLN A 124 12.54 2.99 -18.16
CA GLN A 124 13.64 3.83 -17.73
C GLN A 124 13.14 5.10 -17.03
N GLU A 125 12.08 5.70 -17.56
CA GLU A 125 11.50 6.92 -16.97
C GLU A 125 10.92 6.64 -15.58
N GLU A 126 10.18 5.55 -15.42
CA GLU A 126 9.62 5.14 -14.12
C GLU A 126 10.70 4.82 -13.11
N TRP A 127 11.75 4.11 -13.53
CA TRP A 127 12.87 3.79 -12.67
C TRP A 127 13.66 5.04 -12.25
N SER A 128 13.85 5.99 -13.16
CA SER A 128 14.52 7.25 -12.86
C SER A 128 13.84 8.03 -11.73
N LYS A 129 12.51 8.04 -11.70
CA LYS A 129 11.76 8.69 -10.62
C LYS A 129 12.01 8.04 -9.26
N ILE A 130 12.15 6.72 -9.23
CA ILE A 130 12.46 5.97 -8.02
C ILE A 130 13.88 6.29 -7.55
N VAL A 131 14.85 6.25 -8.45
CA VAL A 131 16.26 6.51 -8.15
C VAL A 131 16.48 7.95 -7.70
N ASP A 132 15.82 8.91 -8.32
CA ASP A 132 15.96 10.33 -7.96
C ASP A 132 15.59 10.57 -6.49
N LYS A 133 14.61 9.81 -5.97
CA LYS A 133 14.15 9.98 -4.59
C LYS A 133 14.83 9.02 -3.61
N PHE A 134 15.13 7.80 -4.03
CA PHE A 134 15.59 6.73 -3.14
C PHE A 134 16.93 6.11 -3.53
N GLY A 135 17.64 6.67 -4.48
CA GLY A 135 18.92 6.12 -4.94
C GLY A 135 19.95 5.93 -3.85
N GLY A 136 19.88 6.72 -2.78
CA GLY A 136 20.80 6.61 -1.64
C GLY A 136 20.63 5.30 -0.85
N TYR A 137 19.53 4.55 -1.04
CA TYR A 137 19.30 3.25 -0.43
C TYR A 137 19.81 2.10 -1.30
N LEU A 138 20.18 2.37 -2.51
CA LEU A 138 20.69 1.40 -3.48
C LEU A 138 22.23 1.49 -3.56
#